data_f58ba85559ce02ab9c2a9554ba015b45
#
_entry.id   f58ba85559ce02ab9c2a9554ba015b45
#
_cell.length_a   1.000
_cell.length_b   1.000
_cell.length_c   1.000
_cell.angle_alpha   90.00
_cell.angle_beta   90.00
_cell.angle_gamma   90.00
#
_symmetry.space_group_name_H-M   'P 1'
#
loop_
_entity.id
_entity.type
_entity.pdbx_description
1 polymer ?
#
loop_
_entity_poly.entity_id
_entity_poly.type
_entity_poly.pdbx_seq_one_letter_code
_entity_poly.pdbx_strand_id
1 'polypeptide(L)'
;MRGTIAGPIGRSKNTGALIVILLWLGAGPAASTYAQERISTQSLNDAVALNNRGLALYQKGKVDEAIALFREALTINPAFEEALGNLGTALDSKGKDEEAVTDLNKALAIKPTDSVSQSNLGLALYHEKKYAESIAAYQKAIAMNPKFPQAYNGMGAGLAASGNEQDAITAYRKAIELSPKYVDAMNNLGAALVNRQQWDQAIPVYERAIELEPKATDARGNYASALQHAGRVDDAIAQYQEIVAIDPSDAHSWFELGHLQYKQGKLDDAVASFEKSLALKPDRPDVDFNLALAYQDQGKLAEAIAQYEKGLALKPNDAHALYNLANSYLMSKNPAKAAEYFQKSLEAQPDFTDALIGLGAAKMDAGDLDGAQAAFTKAIAEKPDSADARFNLGNVLFNKGKYGPAADSYKEAIRLNPNFARAHYNRGMALSRASDAEGAKSEFQEANRLDPSLVAPN
;
A
#
# COMPACT_ATOMS: atom_id res chain seq x y z
N MET A 1 9.00 -2.41 3.86
CA MET A 1 7.86 -3.10 3.20
C MET A 1 7.82 -2.64 1.75
N ARG A 2 8.01 -3.55 0.80
CA ARG A 2 7.93 -3.21 -0.63
C ARG A 2 6.46 -3.24 -1.00
N GLY A 3 5.77 -2.11 -0.89
CA GLY A 3 4.46 -1.91 -1.49
C GLY A 3 4.64 -1.75 -2.99
N THR A 4 4.29 -2.76 -3.75
CA THR A 4 4.13 -2.68 -5.19
C THR A 4 2.93 -1.78 -5.48
N ILE A 5 3.19 -0.51 -5.77
CA ILE A 5 2.23 0.40 -6.37
C ILE A 5 2.28 0.14 -7.89
N ALA A 6 1.89 -1.03 -8.30
CA ALA A 6 1.36 -1.33 -9.59
C ALA A 6 0.04 -2.01 -9.29
N GLY A 7 -1.01 -1.22 -9.17
CA GLY A 7 -2.35 -1.75 -9.27
C GLY A 7 -2.44 -2.45 -10.63
N PRO A 8 -3.08 -3.61 -10.71
CA PRO A 8 -3.32 -4.24 -12.00
C PRO A 8 -3.92 -3.17 -12.90
N ILE A 9 -3.65 -3.25 -14.21
CA ILE A 9 -4.46 -2.53 -15.21
C ILE A 9 -5.88 -2.85 -14.80
N GLY A 10 -6.52 -1.94 -14.08
CA GLY A 10 -7.84 -2.17 -13.53
C GLY A 10 -8.75 -2.50 -14.69
N ARG A 11 -9.56 -3.53 -14.56
CA ARG A 11 -10.66 -3.74 -15.49
C ARG A 11 -11.54 -2.50 -15.39
N SER A 12 -11.16 -1.45 -16.13
CA SER A 12 -11.88 -0.20 -16.20
C SER A 12 -13.31 -0.51 -16.63
N LYS A 13 -14.27 -0.09 -15.85
CA LYS A 13 -15.70 -0.25 -16.17
C LYS A 13 -16.11 0.54 -17.40
N ASN A 14 -15.18 1.27 -18.06
CA ASN A 14 -15.46 2.14 -19.21
C ASN A 14 -14.26 2.34 -20.13
N THR A 15 -13.51 1.30 -20.50
CA THR A 15 -12.65 1.43 -21.68
C THR A 15 -13.47 1.11 -22.91
N GLY A 16 -14.10 2.13 -23.45
CA GLY A 16 -14.57 2.11 -24.82
C GLY A 16 -13.36 2.00 -25.74
N ALA A 17 -12.91 0.78 -25.99
CA ALA A 17 -11.98 0.54 -27.09
C ALA A 17 -12.68 1.00 -28.37
N LEU A 18 -12.18 2.10 -28.94
CA LEU A 18 -12.67 2.62 -30.22
C LEU A 18 -12.24 1.62 -31.29
N ILE A 19 -13.11 0.64 -31.57
CA ILE A 19 -12.91 -0.28 -32.67
C ILE A 19 -13.30 0.47 -33.93
N VAL A 20 -12.30 1.00 -34.66
CA VAL A 20 -12.51 1.58 -35.99
C VAL A 20 -12.67 0.43 -36.95
N ILE A 21 -13.91 0.18 -37.36
CA ILE A 21 -14.23 -0.79 -38.42
C ILE A 21 -13.99 -0.13 -39.76
N LEU A 22 -12.89 -0.49 -40.46
CA LEU A 22 -12.71 -0.21 -41.90
C LEU A 22 -13.32 -1.36 -42.70
N LEU A 23 -14.46 -1.11 -43.31
CA LEU A 23 -15.05 -1.99 -44.30
C LEU A 23 -14.14 -2.07 -45.52
N TRP A 24 -13.59 -3.24 -45.83
CA TRP A 24 -12.96 -3.54 -47.12
C TRP A 24 -13.68 -4.71 -47.78
N LEU A 25 -14.38 -4.40 -48.86
CA LEU A 25 -14.90 -5.38 -49.79
C LEU A 25 -13.82 -5.67 -50.86
N GLY A 26 -13.36 -6.91 -50.92
CA GLY A 26 -12.44 -7.37 -51.95
C GLY A 26 -12.62 -8.84 -52.24
N ALA A 27 -13.20 -9.15 -53.37
CA ALA A 27 -13.43 -10.51 -53.88
C ALA A 27 -12.29 -11.00 -54.76
N GLY A 28 -12.07 -12.34 -54.80
CA GLY A 28 -11.35 -13.04 -55.89
C GLY A 28 -10.69 -14.38 -55.47
N PRO A 29 -10.41 -15.33 -56.40
CA PRO A 29 -11.16 -16.59 -56.42
C PRO A 29 -10.31 -17.89 -56.25
N ALA A 30 -11.05 -18.98 -56.02
CA ALA A 30 -10.92 -20.37 -56.49
C ALA A 30 -10.05 -21.40 -55.74
N ALA A 31 -10.77 -22.36 -55.21
CA ALA A 31 -10.69 -23.80 -55.37
C ALA A 31 -9.69 -24.60 -54.53
N SER A 32 -10.20 -25.27 -53.48
CA SER A 32 -9.94 -26.72 -53.34
C SER A 32 -11.10 -27.36 -52.55
N THR A 33 -11.59 -28.42 -53.13
CA THR A 33 -12.74 -29.23 -52.78
C THR A 33 -12.48 -30.08 -51.54
N TYR A 34 -13.18 -29.75 -50.46
CA TYR A 34 -13.74 -30.73 -49.48
C TYR A 34 -15.07 -30.08 -49.03
N ALA A 35 -16.11 -30.91 -48.85
CA ALA A 35 -17.50 -30.51 -48.64
C ALA A 35 -17.65 -29.47 -47.53
N GLN A 36 -17.45 -28.18 -47.83
CA GLN A 36 -18.02 -27.05 -47.13
C GLN A 36 -19.43 -26.88 -47.68
N GLU A 37 -20.45 -27.12 -46.87
CA GLU A 37 -21.76 -26.58 -47.16
C GLU A 37 -21.56 -25.09 -47.44
N ARG A 38 -21.90 -24.66 -48.68
CA ARG A 38 -21.75 -23.24 -49.07
C ARG A 38 -22.69 -22.43 -48.20
N ILE A 39 -22.13 -21.72 -47.21
CA ILE A 39 -22.88 -20.76 -46.41
C ILE A 39 -23.52 -19.78 -47.40
N SER A 40 -24.85 -19.64 -47.35
CA SER A 40 -25.55 -18.74 -48.26
C SER A 40 -25.18 -17.28 -47.97
N THR A 41 -25.28 -16.41 -49.01
CA THR A 41 -25.05 -14.96 -48.83
C THR A 41 -25.98 -14.39 -47.72
N GLN A 42 -27.19 -14.91 -47.61
CA GLN A 42 -28.14 -14.53 -46.56
C GLN A 42 -27.61 -14.93 -45.16
N SER A 43 -27.13 -16.16 -45.00
CA SER A 43 -26.58 -16.62 -43.74
C SER A 43 -25.33 -15.82 -43.32
N LEU A 44 -24.48 -15.44 -44.27
CA LEU A 44 -23.34 -14.56 -43.99
C LEU A 44 -23.79 -13.17 -43.53
N ASN A 45 -24.84 -12.61 -44.15
CA ASN A 45 -25.40 -11.33 -43.72
C ASN A 45 -26.00 -11.43 -42.31
N ASP A 46 -26.63 -12.55 -41.97
CA ASP A 46 -27.17 -12.81 -40.64
C ASP A 46 -26.05 -12.88 -39.58
N ALA A 47 -24.94 -13.56 -39.89
CA ALA A 47 -23.77 -13.61 -39.02
C ALA A 47 -23.18 -12.20 -38.77
N VAL A 48 -23.06 -11.37 -39.81
CA VAL A 48 -22.60 -9.97 -39.69
C VAL A 48 -23.58 -9.15 -38.83
N ALA A 49 -24.90 -9.32 -39.05
CA ALA A 49 -25.90 -8.60 -38.25
C ALA A 49 -25.83 -8.98 -36.74
N LEU A 50 -25.64 -10.26 -36.45
CA LEU A 50 -25.46 -10.75 -35.08
C LEU A 50 -24.19 -10.19 -34.45
N ASN A 51 -23.06 -10.22 -35.16
CA ASN A 51 -21.80 -9.62 -34.69
C ASN A 51 -21.96 -8.12 -34.37
N ASN A 52 -22.53 -7.35 -35.29
CA ASN A 52 -22.75 -5.91 -35.12
C ASN A 52 -23.67 -5.61 -33.92
N ARG A 53 -24.70 -6.42 -33.74
CA ARG A 53 -25.61 -6.33 -32.61
C ARG A 53 -24.93 -6.70 -31.30
N GLY A 54 -24.08 -7.73 -31.31
CA GLY A 54 -23.23 -8.11 -30.18
C GLY A 54 -22.27 -6.99 -29.80
N LEU A 55 -21.60 -6.36 -30.78
CA LEU A 55 -20.73 -5.21 -30.54
C LEU A 55 -21.47 -4.02 -29.91
N ALA A 56 -22.68 -3.71 -30.39
CA ALA A 56 -23.51 -2.66 -29.80
C ALA A 56 -23.94 -2.96 -28.37
N LEU A 57 -24.16 -4.23 -28.02
CA LEU A 57 -24.44 -4.65 -26.62
C LEU A 57 -23.19 -4.57 -25.74
N TYR A 58 -22.04 -4.98 -26.27
CA TYR A 58 -20.76 -4.87 -25.57
C TYR A 58 -20.46 -3.40 -25.20
N GLN A 59 -20.64 -2.47 -26.15
CA GLN A 59 -20.48 -1.03 -25.91
C GLN A 59 -21.44 -0.47 -24.85
N LYS A 60 -22.61 -1.10 -24.66
CA LYS A 60 -23.57 -0.78 -23.59
C LYS A 60 -23.29 -1.49 -22.26
N GLY A 61 -22.18 -2.21 -22.15
CA GLY A 61 -21.82 -2.97 -20.97
C GLY A 61 -22.59 -4.29 -20.76
N LYS A 62 -23.41 -4.71 -21.75
CA LYS A 62 -24.18 -5.95 -21.73
C LYS A 62 -23.34 -7.11 -22.27
N VAL A 63 -22.26 -7.42 -21.55
CA VAL A 63 -21.20 -8.31 -22.04
C VAL A 63 -21.68 -9.73 -22.25
N ASP A 64 -22.53 -10.29 -21.37
CA ASP A 64 -23.03 -11.67 -21.49
C ASP A 64 -23.96 -11.82 -22.72
N GLU A 65 -24.82 -10.82 -22.97
CA GLU A 65 -25.68 -10.78 -24.16
C GLU A 65 -24.83 -10.67 -25.42
N ALA A 66 -23.74 -9.89 -25.40
CA ALA A 66 -22.81 -9.75 -26.52
C ALA A 66 -22.10 -11.07 -26.83
N ILE A 67 -21.57 -11.77 -25.82
CA ILE A 67 -20.93 -13.09 -25.95
C ILE A 67 -21.87 -14.09 -26.61
N ALA A 68 -23.14 -14.11 -26.20
CA ALA A 68 -24.14 -15.00 -26.80
C ALA A 68 -24.31 -14.74 -28.31
N LEU A 69 -24.41 -13.46 -28.70
CA LEU A 69 -24.57 -13.09 -30.11
C LEU A 69 -23.31 -13.36 -30.96
N PHE A 70 -22.12 -13.13 -30.41
CA PHE A 70 -20.87 -13.48 -31.09
C PHE A 70 -20.77 -15.00 -31.32
N ARG A 71 -21.14 -15.81 -30.32
CA ARG A 71 -21.19 -17.28 -30.46
C ARG A 71 -22.23 -17.73 -31.49
N GLU A 72 -23.40 -17.08 -31.53
CA GLU A 72 -24.42 -17.36 -32.55
C GLU A 72 -23.92 -16.99 -33.96
N ALA A 73 -23.23 -15.86 -34.12
CA ALA A 73 -22.60 -15.50 -35.38
C ALA A 73 -21.58 -16.57 -35.84
N LEU A 74 -20.81 -17.12 -34.90
CA LEU A 74 -19.81 -18.15 -35.16
C LEU A 74 -20.41 -19.54 -35.40
N THR A 75 -21.64 -19.83 -34.98
CA THR A 75 -22.36 -21.04 -35.42
C THR A 75 -22.73 -20.99 -36.88
N ILE A 76 -23.01 -19.78 -37.41
CA ILE A 76 -23.32 -19.56 -38.83
C ILE A 76 -22.03 -19.54 -39.66
N ASN A 77 -21.01 -18.79 -39.21
CA ASN A 77 -19.73 -18.68 -39.88
C ASN A 77 -18.57 -18.90 -38.86
N PRO A 78 -18.09 -20.14 -38.70
CA PRO A 78 -17.00 -20.46 -37.77
C PRO A 78 -15.66 -19.76 -38.10
N ALA A 79 -15.48 -19.29 -39.33
CA ALA A 79 -14.31 -18.56 -39.79
C ALA A 79 -14.55 -17.03 -39.85
N PHE A 80 -15.50 -16.52 -39.07
CA PHE A 80 -15.76 -15.08 -39.01
C PHE A 80 -14.76 -14.41 -38.04
N GLU A 81 -13.66 -13.96 -38.58
CA GLU A 81 -12.51 -13.41 -37.83
C GLU A 81 -12.91 -12.25 -36.93
N GLU A 82 -13.74 -11.31 -37.39
CA GLU A 82 -14.18 -10.18 -36.54
C GLU A 82 -15.01 -10.64 -35.33
N ALA A 83 -15.88 -11.65 -35.51
CA ALA A 83 -16.68 -12.20 -34.42
C ALA A 83 -15.80 -12.97 -33.41
N LEU A 84 -14.74 -13.67 -33.86
CA LEU A 84 -13.76 -14.31 -33.02
C LEU A 84 -12.96 -13.27 -32.19
N GLY A 85 -12.50 -12.18 -32.82
CA GLY A 85 -11.81 -11.08 -32.15
C GLY A 85 -12.67 -10.39 -31.10
N ASN A 86 -13.94 -10.09 -31.47
CA ASN A 86 -14.90 -9.48 -30.55
C ASN A 86 -15.29 -10.40 -29.40
N LEU A 87 -15.47 -11.70 -29.66
CA LEU A 87 -15.73 -12.70 -28.64
C LEU A 87 -14.56 -12.80 -27.65
N GLY A 88 -13.32 -12.88 -28.16
CA GLY A 88 -12.12 -12.91 -27.33
C GLY A 88 -12.02 -11.68 -26.43
N THR A 89 -12.25 -10.48 -26.96
CA THR A 89 -12.28 -9.23 -26.19
C THR A 89 -13.37 -9.25 -25.11
N ALA A 90 -14.56 -9.74 -25.42
CA ALA A 90 -15.66 -9.82 -24.48
C ALA A 90 -15.40 -10.87 -23.38
N LEU A 91 -14.78 -11.98 -23.73
CA LEU A 91 -14.38 -13.03 -22.77
C LEU A 91 -13.31 -12.53 -21.80
N ASP A 92 -12.28 -11.84 -22.29
CA ASP A 92 -11.25 -11.21 -21.47
C ASP A 92 -11.85 -10.21 -20.46
N SER A 93 -12.79 -9.38 -20.89
CA SER A 93 -13.48 -8.44 -19.99
C SER A 93 -14.31 -9.13 -18.88
N LYS A 94 -14.66 -10.41 -19.07
CA LYS A 94 -15.33 -11.27 -18.06
C LYS A 94 -14.36 -12.09 -17.22
N GLY A 95 -13.06 -12.00 -17.48
CA GLY A 95 -12.05 -12.79 -16.80
C GLY A 95 -11.94 -14.23 -17.25
N LYS A 96 -12.40 -14.51 -18.47
CA LYS A 96 -12.25 -15.81 -19.14
C LYS A 96 -11.07 -15.78 -20.10
N ASP A 97 -9.91 -15.51 -19.52
CA ASP A 97 -8.70 -15.13 -20.26
C ASP A 97 -8.20 -16.30 -21.15
N GLU A 98 -8.28 -17.56 -20.70
CA GLU A 98 -7.92 -18.75 -21.53
C GLU A 98 -8.84 -18.93 -22.77
N GLU A 99 -10.16 -18.72 -22.59
CA GLU A 99 -11.11 -18.77 -23.73
C GLU A 99 -10.81 -17.61 -24.69
N ALA A 100 -10.51 -16.41 -24.15
CA ALA A 100 -10.15 -15.22 -24.92
C ALA A 100 -8.90 -15.46 -25.78
N VAL A 101 -7.81 -15.97 -25.17
CA VAL A 101 -6.56 -16.31 -25.88
C VAL A 101 -6.83 -17.32 -27.00
N THR A 102 -7.68 -18.33 -26.75
CA THR A 102 -8.02 -19.33 -27.74
C THR A 102 -8.73 -18.72 -28.96
N ASP A 103 -9.73 -17.88 -28.74
CA ASP A 103 -10.53 -17.32 -29.84
C ASP A 103 -9.78 -16.20 -30.57
N LEU A 104 -8.96 -15.40 -29.88
CA LEU A 104 -8.07 -14.43 -30.51
C LEU A 104 -7.00 -15.11 -31.39
N ASN A 105 -6.46 -16.24 -30.98
CA ASN A 105 -5.54 -17.02 -31.82
C ASN A 105 -6.23 -17.57 -33.07
N LYS A 106 -7.50 -18.01 -32.96
CA LYS A 106 -8.29 -18.41 -34.18
C LYS A 106 -8.50 -17.23 -35.09
N ALA A 107 -8.85 -16.03 -34.58
CA ALA A 107 -8.99 -14.82 -35.36
C ALA A 107 -7.68 -14.50 -36.13
N LEU A 108 -6.56 -14.55 -35.45
CA LEU A 108 -5.23 -14.28 -36.00
C LEU A 108 -4.75 -15.38 -36.97
N ALA A 109 -5.21 -16.62 -36.83
CA ALA A 109 -4.95 -17.66 -37.83
C ALA A 109 -5.64 -17.38 -39.17
N ILE A 110 -6.81 -16.71 -39.11
CA ILE A 110 -7.57 -16.33 -40.33
C ILE A 110 -6.98 -15.02 -40.91
N LYS A 111 -6.70 -14.02 -40.06
CA LYS A 111 -6.14 -12.72 -40.46
C LYS A 111 -4.90 -12.35 -39.61
N PRO A 112 -3.72 -12.87 -40.01
CA PRO A 112 -2.47 -12.66 -39.28
C PRO A 112 -2.03 -11.19 -39.18
N THR A 113 -2.61 -10.30 -39.97
CA THR A 113 -2.25 -8.86 -40.00
C THR A 113 -3.21 -7.97 -39.22
N ASP A 114 -4.09 -8.55 -38.40
CA ASP A 114 -4.98 -7.75 -37.55
C ASP A 114 -4.27 -7.30 -36.27
N SER A 115 -3.81 -6.05 -36.27
CA SER A 115 -3.11 -5.44 -35.14
C SER A 115 -4.00 -5.30 -33.90
N VAL A 116 -5.32 -5.20 -34.06
CA VAL A 116 -6.27 -5.05 -32.94
C VAL A 116 -6.41 -6.39 -32.21
N SER A 117 -6.71 -7.47 -32.92
CA SER A 117 -6.76 -8.81 -32.34
C SER A 117 -5.42 -9.21 -31.73
N GLN A 118 -4.29 -8.82 -32.35
CA GLN A 118 -2.96 -9.07 -31.81
C GLN A 118 -2.71 -8.30 -30.48
N SER A 119 -3.19 -7.07 -30.38
CA SER A 119 -3.11 -6.28 -29.15
C SER A 119 -4.03 -6.84 -28.05
N ASN A 120 -5.24 -7.28 -28.41
CA ASN A 120 -6.17 -7.90 -27.48
C ASN A 120 -5.65 -9.25 -26.96
N LEU A 121 -4.96 -10.02 -27.82
CA LEU A 121 -4.22 -11.21 -27.38
C LEU A 121 -3.14 -10.85 -26.35
N GLY A 122 -2.41 -9.76 -26.56
CA GLY A 122 -1.45 -9.25 -25.59
C GLY A 122 -2.10 -8.93 -24.23
N LEU A 123 -3.29 -8.36 -24.24
CA LEU A 123 -4.04 -8.05 -23.02
C LEU A 123 -4.52 -9.30 -22.28
N ALA A 124 -5.11 -10.27 -23.00
CA ALA A 124 -5.57 -11.52 -22.42
C ALA A 124 -4.39 -12.32 -21.81
N LEU A 125 -3.24 -12.37 -22.50
CA LEU A 125 -2.01 -12.99 -21.97
C LEU A 125 -1.46 -12.25 -20.75
N TYR A 126 -1.62 -10.94 -20.68
CA TYR A 126 -1.26 -10.15 -19.50
C TYR A 126 -2.11 -10.54 -18.27
N HIS A 127 -3.43 -10.69 -18.44
CA HIS A 127 -4.32 -11.12 -17.38
C HIS A 127 -4.03 -12.57 -16.92
N GLU A 128 -3.60 -13.44 -17.82
CA GLU A 128 -3.07 -14.77 -17.49
C GLU A 128 -1.69 -14.72 -16.81
N LYS A 129 -1.08 -13.55 -16.64
CA LYS A 129 0.28 -13.35 -16.10
C LYS A 129 1.39 -13.96 -16.98
N LYS A 130 1.10 -14.24 -18.24
CA LYS A 130 2.06 -14.68 -19.26
C LYS A 130 2.76 -13.46 -19.89
N TYR A 131 3.50 -12.72 -19.07
CA TYR A 131 4.03 -11.40 -19.44
C TYR A 131 4.96 -11.41 -20.65
N ALA A 132 5.82 -12.41 -20.78
CA ALA A 132 6.73 -12.53 -21.93
C ALA A 132 5.96 -12.70 -23.25
N GLU A 133 4.93 -13.56 -23.26
CA GLU A 133 4.07 -13.78 -24.43
C GLU A 133 3.22 -12.55 -24.72
N SER A 134 2.71 -11.88 -23.69
CA SER A 134 1.98 -10.61 -23.79
C SER A 134 2.83 -9.54 -24.49
N ILE A 135 4.07 -9.32 -24.04
CA ILE A 135 5.02 -8.37 -24.64
C ILE A 135 5.25 -8.72 -26.11
N ALA A 136 5.48 -10.00 -26.43
CA ALA A 136 5.68 -10.44 -27.80
C ALA A 136 4.45 -10.21 -28.69
N ALA A 137 3.25 -10.38 -28.15
CA ALA A 137 2.00 -10.07 -28.85
C ALA A 137 1.85 -8.58 -29.14
N TYR A 138 2.13 -7.71 -28.16
CA TYR A 138 2.12 -6.26 -28.38
C TYR A 138 3.21 -5.80 -29.36
N GLN A 139 4.40 -6.39 -29.33
CA GLN A 139 5.46 -6.10 -30.33
C GLN A 139 5.00 -6.40 -31.74
N LYS A 140 4.31 -7.53 -31.95
CA LYS A 140 3.70 -7.85 -33.26
C LYS A 140 2.63 -6.84 -33.65
N ALA A 141 1.74 -6.45 -32.71
CA ALA A 141 0.72 -5.43 -32.98
C ALA A 141 1.35 -4.09 -33.37
N ILE A 142 2.43 -3.66 -32.70
CA ILE A 142 3.20 -2.45 -33.01
C ILE A 142 3.91 -2.56 -34.37
N ALA A 143 4.46 -3.73 -34.71
CA ALA A 143 5.08 -3.93 -36.03
C ALA A 143 4.08 -3.79 -37.17
N MET A 144 2.82 -4.22 -36.98
CA MET A 144 1.73 -4.05 -37.94
C MET A 144 1.19 -2.61 -37.98
N ASN A 145 1.07 -1.96 -36.81
CA ASN A 145 0.60 -0.60 -36.68
C ASN A 145 1.50 0.20 -35.71
N PRO A 146 2.56 0.87 -36.19
CA PRO A 146 3.46 1.66 -35.36
C PRO A 146 2.82 2.90 -34.70
N LYS A 147 1.58 3.27 -35.08
CA LYS A 147 0.84 4.39 -34.50
C LYS A 147 -0.30 3.91 -33.58
N PHE A 148 -0.08 2.85 -32.83
CA PHE A 148 -1.09 2.23 -31.96
C PHE A 148 -0.76 2.47 -30.48
N PRO A 149 -1.19 3.59 -29.86
CA PRO A 149 -0.81 3.96 -28.50
C PRO A 149 -1.23 2.92 -27.45
N GLN A 150 -2.37 2.23 -27.65
CA GLN A 150 -2.84 1.19 -26.73
C GLN A 150 -1.88 0.00 -26.67
N ALA A 151 -1.30 -0.39 -27.80
CA ALA A 151 -0.32 -1.48 -27.83
C ALA A 151 0.99 -1.10 -27.12
N TYR A 152 1.44 0.14 -27.26
CA TYR A 152 2.60 0.64 -26.50
C TYR A 152 2.31 0.67 -24.98
N ASN A 153 1.13 1.15 -24.58
CA ASN A 153 0.74 1.16 -23.17
C ASN A 153 0.65 -0.26 -22.60
N GLY A 154 0.00 -1.19 -23.33
CA GLY A 154 -0.08 -2.60 -22.91
C GLY A 154 1.28 -3.29 -22.84
N MET A 155 2.16 -3.02 -23.82
CA MET A 155 3.54 -3.50 -23.79
C MET A 155 4.28 -2.96 -22.56
N GLY A 156 4.12 -1.68 -22.23
CA GLY A 156 4.68 -1.06 -21.05
C GLY A 156 4.21 -1.73 -19.75
N ALA A 157 2.92 -2.09 -19.69
CA ALA A 157 2.37 -2.80 -18.54
C ALA A 157 2.97 -4.21 -18.38
N GLY A 158 3.11 -4.95 -19.47
CA GLY A 158 3.79 -6.26 -19.47
C GLY A 158 5.25 -6.16 -19.04
N LEU A 159 5.97 -5.14 -19.51
CA LEU A 159 7.37 -4.87 -19.14
C LEU A 159 7.48 -4.52 -17.65
N ALA A 160 6.63 -3.65 -17.13
CA ALA A 160 6.61 -3.29 -15.71
C ALA A 160 6.32 -4.52 -14.82
N ALA A 161 5.33 -5.33 -15.20
CA ALA A 161 4.97 -6.54 -14.47
C ALA A 161 6.08 -7.61 -14.49
N SER A 162 6.96 -7.59 -15.50
CA SER A 162 8.15 -8.46 -15.58
C SER A 162 9.41 -7.86 -14.94
N GLY A 163 9.30 -6.67 -14.31
CA GLY A 163 10.41 -5.99 -13.64
C GLY A 163 11.27 -5.11 -14.54
N ASN A 164 10.93 -4.97 -15.81
CA ASN A 164 11.66 -4.15 -16.78
C ASN A 164 11.14 -2.69 -16.80
N GLU A 165 11.24 -2.01 -15.66
CA GLU A 165 10.69 -0.68 -15.43
C GLU A 165 11.18 0.38 -16.44
N GLN A 166 12.47 0.34 -16.83
CA GLN A 166 13.02 1.33 -17.75
C GLN A 166 12.42 1.23 -19.15
N ASP A 167 12.24 0.02 -19.65
CA ASP A 167 11.63 -0.22 -20.96
C ASP A 167 10.13 0.09 -20.92
N ALA A 168 9.47 -0.18 -19.77
CA ALA A 168 8.09 0.21 -19.54
C ALA A 168 7.89 1.72 -19.64
N ILE A 169 8.74 2.52 -18.98
CA ILE A 169 8.73 3.98 -19.06
C ILE A 169 8.87 4.44 -20.52
N THR A 170 9.76 3.82 -21.29
CA THR A 170 9.97 4.15 -22.69
C THR A 170 8.71 3.87 -23.53
N ALA A 171 8.07 2.73 -23.30
CA ALA A 171 6.84 2.34 -23.98
C ALA A 171 5.67 3.28 -23.63
N TYR A 172 5.49 3.63 -22.36
CA TYR A 172 4.45 4.57 -21.93
C TYR A 172 4.66 5.98 -22.51
N ARG A 173 5.91 6.48 -22.53
CA ARG A 173 6.22 7.76 -23.18
C ARG A 173 5.85 7.74 -24.66
N LYS A 174 6.10 6.62 -25.35
CA LYS A 174 5.71 6.47 -26.75
C LYS A 174 4.20 6.45 -26.93
N ALA A 175 3.46 5.80 -26.04
CA ALA A 175 2.00 5.83 -26.04
C ALA A 175 1.46 7.27 -25.90
N ILE A 176 2.04 8.06 -24.98
CA ILE A 176 1.66 9.47 -24.75
C ILE A 176 2.07 10.37 -25.93
N GLU A 177 3.25 10.13 -26.54
CA GLU A 177 3.68 10.85 -27.75
C GLU A 177 2.66 10.66 -28.89
N LEU A 178 2.16 9.43 -29.07
CA LEU A 178 1.17 9.10 -30.11
C LEU A 178 -0.23 9.60 -29.76
N SER A 179 -0.57 9.66 -28.48
CA SER A 179 -1.85 10.13 -27.96
C SER A 179 -1.66 11.02 -26.73
N PRO A 180 -1.48 12.36 -26.91
CA PRO A 180 -1.17 13.29 -25.82
C PRO A 180 -2.27 13.51 -24.77
N LYS A 181 -3.43 12.84 -24.95
CA LYS A 181 -4.54 12.83 -23.99
C LYS A 181 -4.81 11.44 -23.39
N TYR A 182 -3.87 10.51 -23.50
CA TYR A 182 -4.04 9.14 -23.01
C TYR A 182 -3.74 9.06 -21.52
N VAL A 183 -4.76 9.31 -20.69
CA VAL A 183 -4.65 9.41 -19.24
C VAL A 183 -4.18 8.11 -18.61
N ASP A 184 -4.64 6.93 -19.06
CA ASP A 184 -4.18 5.65 -18.54
C ASP A 184 -2.67 5.45 -18.71
N ALA A 185 -2.12 5.85 -19.89
CA ALA A 185 -0.69 5.78 -20.14
C ALA A 185 0.11 6.76 -19.26
N MET A 186 -0.45 7.94 -18.97
CA MET A 186 0.15 8.90 -18.03
C MET A 186 0.15 8.33 -16.60
N ASN A 187 -0.94 7.73 -16.17
CA ASN A 187 -1.02 7.12 -14.85
C ASN A 187 0.00 5.97 -14.70
N ASN A 188 0.09 5.10 -15.71
CA ASN A 188 1.07 4.01 -15.73
C ASN A 188 2.52 4.53 -15.76
N LEU A 189 2.79 5.57 -16.56
CA LEU A 189 4.10 6.22 -16.58
C LEU A 189 4.46 6.80 -15.22
N GLY A 190 3.52 7.52 -14.60
CA GLY A 190 3.71 8.09 -13.28
C GLY A 190 4.02 7.00 -12.24
N ALA A 191 3.28 5.90 -12.23
CA ALA A 191 3.51 4.77 -11.32
C ALA A 191 4.89 4.13 -11.53
N ALA A 192 5.30 3.91 -12.79
CA ALA A 192 6.63 3.38 -13.10
C ALA A 192 7.76 4.33 -12.67
N LEU A 193 7.56 5.63 -12.80
CA LEU A 193 8.51 6.65 -12.31
C LEU A 193 8.59 6.66 -10.78
N VAL A 194 7.45 6.53 -10.09
CA VAL A 194 7.38 6.42 -8.63
C VAL A 194 8.12 5.18 -8.12
N ASN A 195 7.93 4.02 -8.75
CA ASN A 195 8.65 2.78 -8.40
C ASN A 195 10.18 2.95 -8.49
N ARG A 196 10.64 3.80 -9.40
CA ARG A 196 12.06 4.14 -9.55
C ARG A 196 12.51 5.33 -8.70
N GLN A 197 11.67 5.84 -7.81
CA GLN A 197 11.93 7.02 -6.97
C GLN A 197 12.22 8.29 -7.78
N GLN A 198 11.66 8.40 -8.99
CA GLN A 198 11.82 9.57 -9.88
C GLN A 198 10.63 10.52 -9.70
N TRP A 199 10.43 11.00 -8.46
CA TRP A 199 9.28 11.81 -8.04
C TRP A 199 9.11 13.07 -8.88
N ASP A 200 10.21 13.79 -9.14
CA ASP A 200 10.21 15.04 -9.92
C ASP A 200 9.72 14.84 -11.36
N GLN A 201 9.88 13.63 -11.92
CA GLN A 201 9.36 13.30 -13.24
C GLN A 201 7.90 12.77 -13.20
N ALA A 202 7.52 12.09 -12.12
CA ALA A 202 6.17 11.54 -11.95
C ALA A 202 5.13 12.63 -11.72
N ILE A 203 5.46 13.61 -10.88
CA ILE A 203 4.56 14.70 -10.48
C ILE A 203 3.94 15.42 -11.68
N PRO A 204 4.69 15.99 -12.64
CA PRO A 204 4.12 16.69 -13.78
C PRO A 204 3.29 15.79 -14.71
N VAL A 205 3.58 14.49 -14.74
CA VAL A 205 2.80 13.52 -15.52
C VAL A 205 1.42 13.33 -14.89
N TYR A 206 1.34 13.20 -13.57
CA TYR A 206 0.06 13.10 -12.86
C TYR A 206 -0.72 14.41 -12.90
N GLU A 207 -0.06 15.56 -12.75
CA GLU A 207 -0.70 16.88 -12.92
C GLU A 207 -1.41 16.96 -14.26
N ARG A 208 -0.74 16.54 -15.33
CA ARG A 208 -1.33 16.53 -16.67
C ARG A 208 -2.50 15.53 -16.80
N ALA A 209 -2.40 14.35 -16.19
CA ALA A 209 -3.48 13.38 -16.16
C ALA A 209 -4.74 13.94 -15.49
N ILE A 210 -4.58 14.61 -14.35
CA ILE A 210 -5.67 15.22 -13.57
C ILE A 210 -6.26 16.44 -14.28
N GLU A 211 -5.47 17.24 -15.01
CA GLU A 211 -5.99 18.32 -15.86
C GLU A 211 -6.93 17.79 -16.95
N LEU A 212 -6.61 16.63 -17.53
CA LEU A 212 -7.42 16.01 -18.57
C LEU A 212 -8.67 15.33 -18.02
N GLU A 213 -8.54 14.68 -16.86
CA GLU A 213 -9.62 13.96 -16.19
C GLU A 213 -9.69 14.37 -14.69
N PRO A 214 -10.29 15.51 -14.35
CA PRO A 214 -10.32 16.03 -12.98
C PRO A 214 -10.98 15.12 -11.94
N LYS A 215 -11.78 14.16 -12.38
CA LYS A 215 -12.48 13.20 -11.52
C LYS A 215 -11.80 11.83 -11.44
N ALA A 216 -10.60 11.66 -12.02
CA ALA A 216 -9.85 10.42 -11.95
C ALA A 216 -9.24 10.24 -10.55
N THR A 217 -9.98 9.60 -9.64
CA THR A 217 -9.56 9.38 -8.24
C THR A 217 -8.31 8.51 -8.16
N ASP A 218 -8.17 7.50 -9.02
CA ASP A 218 -6.99 6.64 -9.07
C ASP A 218 -5.70 7.44 -9.40
N ALA A 219 -5.76 8.31 -10.42
CA ALA A 219 -4.64 9.17 -10.78
C ALA A 219 -4.29 10.16 -9.65
N ARG A 220 -5.30 10.72 -8.96
CA ARG A 220 -5.09 11.58 -7.80
C ARG A 220 -4.46 10.84 -6.62
N GLY A 221 -4.86 9.60 -6.34
CA GLY A 221 -4.28 8.77 -5.29
C GLY A 221 -2.80 8.49 -5.53
N ASN A 222 -2.45 8.11 -6.76
CA ASN A 222 -1.07 7.91 -7.17
C ASN A 222 -0.26 9.22 -7.12
N TYR A 223 -0.86 10.33 -7.51
CA TYR A 223 -0.25 11.65 -7.41
C TYR A 223 0.00 12.05 -5.94
N ALA A 224 -0.98 11.86 -5.06
CA ALA A 224 -0.83 12.12 -3.63
C ALA A 224 0.31 11.28 -3.02
N SER A 225 0.41 10.01 -3.39
CA SER A 225 1.53 9.15 -2.98
C SER A 225 2.87 9.67 -3.48
N ALA A 226 2.97 10.09 -4.75
CA ALA A 226 4.19 10.69 -5.31
C ALA A 226 4.59 11.97 -4.55
N LEU A 227 3.64 12.84 -4.26
CA LEU A 227 3.84 14.07 -3.49
C LEU A 227 4.33 13.78 -2.07
N GLN A 228 3.73 12.78 -1.40
CA GLN A 228 4.15 12.35 -0.06
C GLN A 228 5.61 11.89 -0.04
N HIS A 229 6.04 11.09 -1.01
CA HIS A 229 7.42 10.62 -1.12
C HIS A 229 8.40 11.74 -1.50
N ALA A 230 7.93 12.74 -2.24
CA ALA A 230 8.68 13.96 -2.54
C ALA A 230 8.75 14.96 -1.36
N GLY A 231 8.13 14.65 -0.21
CA GLY A 231 8.09 15.53 0.96
C GLY A 231 7.05 16.66 0.86
N ARG A 232 6.23 16.70 -0.19
CA ARG A 232 5.18 17.70 -0.43
C ARG A 232 3.87 17.30 0.27
N VAL A 233 3.93 17.19 1.61
CA VAL A 233 2.85 16.58 2.42
C VAL A 233 1.54 17.38 2.35
N ASP A 234 1.60 18.74 2.34
CA ASP A 234 0.40 19.58 2.24
C ASP A 234 -0.33 19.37 0.89
N ASP A 235 0.44 19.27 -0.20
CA ASP A 235 -0.12 19.00 -1.52
C ASP A 235 -0.76 17.62 -1.59
N ALA A 236 -0.14 16.61 -0.95
CA ALA A 236 -0.71 15.25 -0.86
C ALA A 236 -2.04 15.26 -0.10
N ILE A 237 -2.12 15.96 1.02
CA ILE A 237 -3.36 16.15 1.79
C ILE A 237 -4.45 16.77 0.89
N ALA A 238 -4.11 17.82 0.14
CA ALA A 238 -5.06 18.46 -0.77
C ALA A 238 -5.62 17.48 -1.81
N GLN A 239 -4.77 16.58 -2.36
CA GLN A 239 -5.24 15.57 -3.32
C GLN A 239 -6.19 14.55 -2.66
N TYR A 240 -5.89 14.06 -1.45
CA TYR A 240 -6.79 13.15 -0.74
C TYR A 240 -8.11 13.84 -0.35
N GLN A 241 -8.09 15.12 0.03
CA GLN A 241 -9.31 15.91 0.26
C GLN A 241 -10.19 15.99 -1.00
N GLU A 242 -9.58 16.19 -2.17
CA GLU A 242 -10.30 16.19 -3.44
C GLU A 242 -10.88 14.79 -3.76
N ILE A 243 -10.14 13.70 -3.48
CA ILE A 243 -10.66 12.33 -3.69
C ILE A 243 -11.90 12.11 -2.85
N VAL A 244 -11.86 12.39 -1.55
CA VAL A 244 -13.01 12.18 -0.66
C VAL A 244 -14.16 13.11 -0.91
N ALA A 245 -13.93 14.26 -1.58
CA ALA A 245 -14.98 15.14 -2.07
C ALA A 245 -15.67 14.59 -3.34
N ILE A 246 -14.90 13.92 -4.23
CA ILE A 246 -15.42 13.28 -5.44
C ILE A 246 -16.13 11.97 -5.10
N ASP A 247 -15.49 11.12 -4.28
CA ASP A 247 -16.02 9.86 -3.78
C ASP A 247 -15.95 9.80 -2.24
N PRO A 248 -16.98 10.25 -1.54
CA PRO A 248 -17.04 10.17 -0.09
C PRO A 248 -17.07 8.73 0.48
N SER A 249 -17.25 7.72 -0.37
CA SER A 249 -17.28 6.31 0.03
C SER A 249 -15.92 5.61 -0.05
N ASP A 250 -14.87 6.32 -0.45
CA ASP A 250 -13.52 5.76 -0.49
C ASP A 250 -12.88 5.74 0.91
N ALA A 251 -13.07 4.62 1.60
CA ALA A 251 -12.50 4.38 2.93
C ALA A 251 -10.96 4.41 2.96
N HIS A 252 -10.31 4.08 1.84
CA HIS A 252 -8.84 4.10 1.77
C HIS A 252 -8.32 5.54 1.76
N SER A 253 -8.88 6.40 0.94
CA SER A 253 -8.48 7.81 0.88
C SER A 253 -8.76 8.57 2.19
N TRP A 254 -9.84 8.24 2.91
CA TRP A 254 -10.06 8.74 4.26
C TRP A 254 -8.96 8.30 5.23
N PHE A 255 -8.51 7.05 5.15
CA PHE A 255 -7.40 6.56 5.98
C PHE A 255 -6.09 7.29 5.68
N GLU A 256 -5.71 7.41 4.41
CA GLU A 256 -4.46 8.08 4.01
C GLU A 256 -4.48 9.57 4.40
N LEU A 257 -5.64 10.24 4.23
CA LEU A 257 -5.84 11.61 4.68
C LEU A 257 -5.58 11.74 6.20
N GLY A 258 -6.22 10.87 6.99
CA GLY A 258 -6.05 10.84 8.45
C GLY A 258 -4.59 10.57 8.85
N HIS A 259 -3.91 9.66 8.16
CA HIS A 259 -2.51 9.34 8.43
C HIS A 259 -1.57 10.53 8.18
N LEU A 260 -1.77 11.28 7.08
CA LEU A 260 -0.99 12.48 6.79
C LEU A 260 -1.29 13.62 7.77
N GLN A 261 -2.57 13.81 8.13
CA GLN A 261 -2.99 14.80 9.13
C GLN A 261 -2.38 14.48 10.50
N TYR A 262 -2.38 13.21 10.90
CA TYR A 262 -1.73 12.76 12.13
C TYR A 262 -0.23 13.09 12.14
N LYS A 263 0.49 12.78 11.05
CA LYS A 263 1.92 13.12 10.91
C LYS A 263 2.22 14.62 11.00
N GLN A 264 1.26 15.46 10.63
CA GLN A 264 1.36 16.93 10.78
C GLN A 264 0.95 17.42 12.18
N GLY A 265 0.55 16.52 13.09
CA GLY A 265 0.06 16.90 14.41
C GLY A 265 -1.37 17.49 14.40
N LYS A 266 -2.10 17.41 13.29
CA LYS A 266 -3.50 17.82 13.16
C LYS A 266 -4.41 16.72 13.70
N LEU A 267 -4.35 16.52 15.03
CA LEU A 267 -4.94 15.35 15.67
C LEU A 267 -6.47 15.29 15.53
N ASP A 268 -7.17 16.40 15.61
CA ASP A 268 -8.64 16.44 15.49
C ASP A 268 -9.10 16.04 14.08
N ASP A 269 -8.42 16.58 13.06
CA ASP A 269 -8.69 16.23 11.65
C ASP A 269 -8.39 14.76 11.38
N ALA A 270 -7.28 14.26 11.92
CA ALA A 270 -6.89 12.86 11.77
C ALA A 270 -7.93 11.89 12.36
N VAL A 271 -8.40 12.19 13.58
CA VAL A 271 -9.48 11.42 14.24
C VAL A 271 -10.72 11.39 13.36
N ALA A 272 -11.18 12.56 12.88
CA ALA A 272 -12.37 12.63 12.04
C ALA A 272 -12.22 11.81 10.74
N SER A 273 -11.03 11.84 10.13
CA SER A 273 -10.74 11.09 8.90
C SER A 273 -10.69 9.57 9.16
N PHE A 274 -10.06 9.11 10.24
CA PHE A 274 -10.05 7.71 10.62
C PHE A 274 -11.44 7.18 10.98
N GLU A 275 -12.25 7.96 11.70
CA GLU A 275 -13.65 7.62 12.02
C GLU A 275 -14.49 7.45 10.74
N LYS A 276 -14.29 8.32 9.74
CA LYS A 276 -14.93 8.19 8.42
C LYS A 276 -14.52 6.91 7.71
N SER A 277 -13.21 6.60 7.71
CA SER A 277 -12.70 5.35 7.14
C SER A 277 -13.33 4.12 7.78
N LEU A 278 -13.40 4.08 9.13
CA LEU A 278 -14.02 2.98 9.88
C LEU A 278 -15.53 2.89 9.71
N ALA A 279 -16.24 4.03 9.58
CA ALA A 279 -17.67 4.02 9.30
C ALA A 279 -17.99 3.38 7.94
N LEU A 280 -17.10 3.51 6.97
CA LEU A 280 -17.21 2.92 5.64
C LEU A 280 -16.76 1.45 5.61
N LYS A 281 -15.68 1.12 6.33
CA LYS A 281 -15.11 -0.22 6.44
C LYS A 281 -14.73 -0.51 7.89
N PRO A 282 -15.63 -1.14 8.69
CA PRO A 282 -15.42 -1.34 10.13
C PRO A 282 -14.30 -2.32 10.51
N ASP A 283 -14.02 -3.30 9.64
CA ASP A 283 -13.08 -4.40 9.95
C ASP A 283 -11.65 -4.06 9.48
N ARG A 284 -11.11 -2.96 10.01
CA ARG A 284 -9.79 -2.42 9.66
C ARG A 284 -8.95 -2.20 10.92
N PRO A 285 -8.26 -3.25 11.43
CA PRO A 285 -7.43 -3.13 12.63
C PRO A 285 -6.30 -2.11 12.49
N ASP A 286 -5.77 -1.92 11.29
CA ASP A 286 -4.77 -0.88 10.99
C ASP A 286 -5.32 0.54 11.21
N VAL A 287 -6.57 0.80 10.86
CA VAL A 287 -7.23 2.09 11.11
C VAL A 287 -7.59 2.25 12.58
N ASP A 288 -8.11 1.18 13.23
CA ASP A 288 -8.40 1.17 14.67
C ASP A 288 -7.15 1.55 15.49
N PHE A 289 -5.97 1.00 15.13
CA PHE A 289 -4.71 1.30 15.85
C PHE A 289 -4.22 2.73 15.62
N ASN A 290 -4.36 3.27 14.40
CA ASN A 290 -4.00 4.66 14.13
C ASN A 290 -4.95 5.64 14.81
N LEU A 291 -6.25 5.35 14.84
CA LEU A 291 -7.24 6.15 15.58
C LEU A 291 -6.96 6.12 17.09
N ALA A 292 -6.64 4.94 17.65
CA ALA A 292 -6.27 4.80 19.04
C ALA A 292 -5.03 5.62 19.39
N LEU A 293 -4.02 5.61 18.52
CA LEU A 293 -2.80 6.41 18.71
C LEU A 293 -3.12 7.92 18.67
N ALA A 294 -3.98 8.36 17.75
CA ALA A 294 -4.42 9.75 17.67
C ALA A 294 -5.19 10.17 18.93
N TYR A 295 -6.06 9.33 19.48
CA TYR A 295 -6.73 9.59 20.76
C TYR A 295 -5.73 9.63 21.93
N GLN A 296 -4.73 8.74 21.95
CA GLN A 296 -3.69 8.72 22.99
C GLN A 296 -2.92 10.05 22.98
N ASP A 297 -2.53 10.55 21.80
CA ASP A 297 -1.79 11.82 21.67
C ASP A 297 -2.67 13.06 21.99
N GLN A 298 -4.00 12.94 21.85
CA GLN A 298 -4.94 13.93 22.37
C GLN A 298 -5.13 13.83 23.89
N GLY A 299 -4.57 12.82 24.59
CA GLY A 299 -4.80 12.55 26.00
C GLY A 299 -6.16 11.90 26.31
N LYS A 300 -6.91 11.48 25.29
CA LYS A 300 -8.20 10.77 25.40
C LYS A 300 -7.95 9.26 25.64
N LEU A 301 -7.43 8.95 26.82
CA LEU A 301 -6.92 7.61 27.11
C LEU A 301 -8.01 6.52 27.15
N ALA A 302 -9.23 6.86 27.56
CA ALA A 302 -10.34 5.90 27.59
C ALA A 302 -10.75 5.49 26.17
N GLU A 303 -10.86 6.47 25.26
CA GLU A 303 -11.16 6.25 23.86
C GLU A 303 -10.02 5.49 23.16
N ALA A 304 -8.77 5.83 23.45
CA ALA A 304 -7.60 5.12 22.92
C ALA A 304 -7.61 3.63 23.31
N ILE A 305 -7.84 3.34 24.59
CA ILE A 305 -7.91 1.96 25.12
C ILE A 305 -9.03 1.18 24.41
N ALA A 306 -10.24 1.76 24.34
CA ALA A 306 -11.37 1.10 23.70
C ALA A 306 -11.09 0.78 22.22
N GLN A 307 -10.42 1.71 21.52
CA GLN A 307 -10.13 1.54 20.11
C GLN A 307 -8.99 0.54 19.86
N TYR A 308 -7.95 0.50 20.72
CA TYR A 308 -6.94 -0.56 20.67
C TYR A 308 -7.58 -1.94 20.92
N GLU A 309 -8.46 -2.07 21.93
CA GLU A 309 -9.14 -3.33 22.23
C GLU A 309 -9.99 -3.80 21.04
N LYS A 310 -10.67 -2.89 20.36
CA LYS A 310 -11.44 -3.18 19.15
C LYS A 310 -10.54 -3.71 18.01
N GLY A 311 -9.43 -3.04 17.71
CA GLY A 311 -8.49 -3.50 16.70
C GLY A 311 -7.84 -4.84 17.06
N LEU A 312 -7.51 -5.04 18.34
CA LEU A 312 -6.96 -6.30 18.85
C LEU A 312 -7.96 -7.46 18.86
N ALA A 313 -9.27 -7.19 18.90
CA ALA A 313 -10.27 -8.24 18.67
C ALA A 313 -10.20 -8.82 17.24
N LEU A 314 -9.79 -8.01 16.26
CA LEU A 314 -9.57 -8.43 14.87
C LEU A 314 -8.17 -8.99 14.64
N LYS A 315 -7.14 -8.46 15.35
CA LYS A 315 -5.73 -8.87 15.23
C LYS A 315 -5.09 -9.07 16.61
N PRO A 316 -5.37 -10.20 17.29
CA PRO A 316 -5.05 -10.39 18.71
C PRO A 316 -3.54 -10.38 19.06
N ASN A 317 -2.68 -10.74 18.13
CA ASN A 317 -1.25 -10.91 18.35
C ASN A 317 -0.41 -9.81 17.70
N ASP A 318 -0.95 -8.59 17.58
CA ASP A 318 -0.15 -7.44 17.13
C ASP A 318 0.67 -6.90 18.29
N ALA A 319 1.98 -7.22 18.30
CA ALA A 319 2.88 -6.87 19.40
C ALA A 319 2.96 -5.35 19.63
N HIS A 320 2.95 -4.54 18.57
CA HIS A 320 3.00 -3.09 18.70
C HIS A 320 1.69 -2.49 19.22
N ALA A 321 0.54 -3.00 18.77
CA ALA A 321 -0.75 -2.56 19.30
C ALA A 321 -0.91 -2.92 20.79
N LEU A 322 -0.51 -4.14 21.18
CA LEU A 322 -0.49 -4.57 22.58
C LEU A 322 0.45 -3.69 23.44
N TYR A 323 1.62 -3.33 22.92
CA TYR A 323 2.55 -2.40 23.56
C TYR A 323 1.92 -1.00 23.74
N ASN A 324 1.30 -0.45 22.70
CA ASN A 324 0.67 0.87 22.78
C ASN A 324 -0.54 0.89 23.72
N LEU A 325 -1.34 -0.19 23.73
CA LEU A 325 -2.42 -0.36 24.71
C LEU A 325 -1.89 -0.40 26.12
N ALA A 326 -0.78 -1.12 26.36
CA ALA A 326 -0.12 -1.16 27.66
C ALA A 326 0.35 0.23 28.12
N ASN A 327 0.94 1.02 27.21
CA ASN A 327 1.31 2.41 27.48
C ASN A 327 0.09 3.27 27.82
N SER A 328 -1.03 3.11 27.12
CA SER A 328 -2.28 3.82 27.44
C SER A 328 -2.78 3.49 28.86
N TYR A 329 -2.65 2.22 29.29
CA TYR A 329 -2.95 1.82 30.67
C TYR A 329 -1.97 2.40 31.69
N LEU A 330 -0.67 2.51 31.38
CA LEU A 330 0.29 3.20 32.26
C LEU A 330 -0.07 4.68 32.40
N MET A 331 -0.33 5.37 31.30
CA MET A 331 -0.73 6.78 31.30
C MET A 331 -2.03 6.99 32.09
N SER A 332 -2.94 6.04 32.05
CA SER A 332 -4.18 6.06 32.85
C SER A 332 -4.00 5.59 34.32
N LYS A 333 -2.76 5.41 34.76
CA LYS A 333 -2.37 4.99 36.12
C LYS A 333 -2.92 3.59 36.49
N ASN A 334 -2.97 2.68 35.55
CA ASN A 334 -3.34 1.29 35.75
C ASN A 334 -2.14 0.35 35.45
N PRO A 335 -1.12 0.32 36.34
CA PRO A 335 0.11 -0.43 36.06
C PRO A 335 -0.11 -1.95 36.01
N ALA A 336 -1.13 -2.47 36.69
CA ALA A 336 -1.44 -3.90 36.67
C ALA A 336 -1.89 -4.36 35.27
N LYS A 337 -2.83 -3.65 34.65
CA LYS A 337 -3.23 -3.90 33.27
C LYS A 337 -2.11 -3.63 32.27
N ALA A 338 -1.35 -2.57 32.49
CA ALA A 338 -0.19 -2.28 31.65
C ALA A 338 0.80 -3.47 31.63
N ALA A 339 1.14 -4.02 32.80
CA ALA A 339 2.01 -5.19 32.89
C ALA A 339 1.44 -6.42 32.17
N GLU A 340 0.12 -6.65 32.24
CA GLU A 340 -0.56 -7.73 31.52
C GLU A 340 -0.38 -7.58 30.00
N TYR A 341 -0.64 -6.38 29.46
CA TYR A 341 -0.56 -6.16 28.01
C TYR A 341 0.87 -6.07 27.49
N PHE A 342 1.84 -5.56 28.26
CA PHE A 342 3.26 -5.70 27.90
C PHE A 342 3.68 -7.16 27.87
N GLN A 343 3.20 -8.00 28.78
CA GLN A 343 3.48 -9.43 28.77
C GLN A 343 2.90 -10.10 27.50
N LYS A 344 1.68 -9.77 27.12
CA LYS A 344 1.07 -10.25 25.86
C LYS A 344 1.85 -9.77 24.63
N SER A 345 2.35 -8.53 24.63
CA SER A 345 3.23 -8.01 23.59
C SER A 345 4.49 -8.86 23.46
N LEU A 346 5.10 -9.25 24.58
CA LEU A 346 6.29 -10.09 24.62
C LEU A 346 6.02 -11.57 24.29
N GLU A 347 4.80 -12.05 24.47
CA GLU A 347 4.37 -13.37 23.96
C GLU A 347 4.28 -13.38 22.43
N ALA A 348 3.83 -12.25 21.85
CA ALA A 348 3.79 -12.09 20.39
C ALA A 348 5.19 -11.80 19.79
N GLN A 349 6.03 -11.04 20.51
CA GLN A 349 7.39 -10.69 20.07
C GLN A 349 8.35 -10.71 21.29
N PRO A 350 9.05 -11.84 21.54
CA PRO A 350 9.86 -12.04 22.76
C PRO A 350 11.09 -11.15 22.92
N ASP A 351 11.60 -10.59 21.82
CA ASP A 351 12.78 -9.70 21.74
C ASP A 351 12.42 -8.21 21.69
N PHE A 352 11.15 -7.86 21.91
CA PHE A 352 10.70 -6.47 21.89
C PHE A 352 11.20 -5.71 23.11
N THR A 353 12.38 -5.12 22.99
CA THR A 353 13.10 -4.45 24.11
C THR A 353 12.28 -3.34 24.76
N ASP A 354 11.54 -2.54 23.97
CA ASP A 354 10.73 -1.46 24.54
C ASP A 354 9.57 -2.01 25.40
N ALA A 355 8.99 -3.15 25.01
CA ALA A 355 7.98 -3.83 25.81
C ALA A 355 8.57 -4.42 27.11
N LEU A 356 9.82 -4.91 27.09
CA LEU A 356 10.53 -5.35 28.29
C LEU A 356 10.76 -4.18 29.26
N ILE A 357 11.16 -3.02 28.74
CA ILE A 357 11.35 -1.80 29.54
C ILE A 357 9.99 -1.34 30.09
N GLY A 358 8.94 -1.31 29.29
CA GLY A 358 7.60 -0.97 29.72
C GLY A 358 7.05 -1.92 30.81
N LEU A 359 7.27 -3.23 30.62
CA LEU A 359 6.90 -4.24 31.64
C LEU A 359 7.63 -3.99 32.97
N GLY A 360 8.93 -3.70 32.88
CA GLY A 360 9.73 -3.38 34.09
C GLY A 360 9.20 -2.14 34.81
N ALA A 361 8.88 -1.08 34.06
CA ALA A 361 8.31 0.15 34.63
C ALA A 361 6.92 -0.11 35.24
N ALA A 362 6.04 -0.81 34.53
CA ALA A 362 4.71 -1.14 35.05
C ALA A 362 4.77 -1.99 36.33
N LYS A 363 5.68 -2.97 36.40
CA LYS A 363 5.89 -3.79 37.58
C LYS A 363 6.48 -2.99 38.74
N MET A 364 7.38 -2.05 38.47
CA MET A 364 7.94 -1.16 39.46
C MET A 364 6.85 -0.26 40.05
N ASP A 365 5.99 0.32 39.24
CA ASP A 365 4.86 1.15 39.68
C ASP A 365 3.80 0.35 40.43
N ALA A 366 3.66 -0.94 40.12
CA ALA A 366 2.83 -1.88 40.90
C ALA A 366 3.48 -2.39 42.18
N GLY A 367 4.74 -2.04 42.49
CA GLY A 367 5.50 -2.49 43.65
C GLY A 367 6.16 -3.88 43.48
N ASP A 368 6.06 -4.53 42.31
CA ASP A 368 6.76 -5.79 42.03
C ASP A 368 8.20 -5.52 41.61
N LEU A 369 9.06 -5.21 42.62
CA LEU A 369 10.48 -4.89 42.37
C LEU A 369 11.28 -6.08 41.85
N ASP A 370 10.91 -7.31 42.19
CA ASP A 370 11.60 -8.51 41.67
C ASP A 370 11.27 -8.76 40.20
N GLY A 371 10.00 -8.66 39.82
CA GLY A 371 9.58 -8.75 38.45
C GLY A 371 10.11 -7.61 37.58
N ALA A 372 10.19 -6.38 38.12
CA ALA A 372 10.80 -5.24 37.43
C ALA A 372 12.29 -5.48 37.16
N GLN A 373 13.03 -5.97 38.14
CA GLN A 373 14.45 -6.32 38.00
C GLN A 373 14.67 -7.38 36.92
N ALA A 374 13.84 -8.43 36.90
CA ALA A 374 13.92 -9.48 35.90
C ALA A 374 13.67 -8.93 34.46
N ALA A 375 12.64 -8.08 34.30
CA ALA A 375 12.31 -7.47 33.02
C ALA A 375 13.44 -6.57 32.51
N PHE A 376 14.00 -5.67 33.34
CA PHE A 376 15.10 -4.81 32.90
C PHE A 376 16.38 -5.60 32.63
N THR A 377 16.67 -6.66 33.43
CA THR A 377 17.80 -7.54 33.15
C THR A 377 17.67 -8.23 31.80
N LYS A 378 16.48 -8.69 31.44
CA LYS A 378 16.21 -9.26 30.11
C LYS A 378 16.34 -8.20 29.03
N ALA A 379 15.82 -6.99 29.22
CA ALA A 379 15.98 -5.89 28.28
C ALA A 379 17.46 -5.56 27.98
N ILE A 380 18.31 -5.58 29.03
CA ILE A 380 19.76 -5.38 28.87
C ILE A 380 20.43 -6.55 28.13
N ALA A 381 19.95 -7.78 28.31
CA ALA A 381 20.47 -8.93 27.59
C ALA A 381 20.15 -8.86 26.08
N GLU A 382 18.94 -8.44 25.72
CA GLU A 382 18.51 -8.25 24.31
C GLU A 382 19.19 -7.02 23.68
N LYS A 383 19.32 -5.91 24.44
CA LYS A 383 19.94 -4.66 23.98
C LYS A 383 20.96 -4.14 25.00
N PRO A 384 22.22 -4.61 24.94
CA PRO A 384 23.26 -4.28 25.92
C PRO A 384 23.63 -2.79 25.98
N ASP A 385 23.34 -2.01 24.99
CA ASP A 385 23.61 -0.58 24.85
C ASP A 385 22.41 0.32 25.26
N SER A 386 21.37 -0.24 25.87
CA SER A 386 20.23 0.53 26.38
C SER A 386 20.59 1.26 27.69
N ALA A 387 20.86 2.55 27.62
CA ALA A 387 21.08 3.40 28.76
C ALA A 387 19.84 3.45 29.68
N ASP A 388 18.64 3.50 29.08
CA ASP A 388 17.36 3.55 29.82
C ASP A 388 17.09 2.28 30.62
N ALA A 389 17.35 1.09 30.03
CA ALA A 389 17.18 -0.17 30.76
C ALA A 389 18.13 -0.26 31.94
N ARG A 390 19.40 0.17 31.81
CA ARG A 390 20.38 0.21 32.89
C ARG A 390 20.01 1.24 33.95
N PHE A 391 19.56 2.42 33.57
CA PHE A 391 19.06 3.43 34.49
C PHE A 391 17.89 2.91 35.31
N ASN A 392 16.91 2.30 34.68
CA ASN A 392 15.74 1.76 35.37
C ASN A 392 16.08 0.56 36.26
N LEU A 393 17.03 -0.30 35.87
CA LEU A 393 17.56 -1.34 36.71
C LEU A 393 18.21 -0.71 37.97
N GLY A 394 18.96 0.37 37.82
CA GLY A 394 19.49 1.16 38.92
C GLY A 394 18.40 1.67 39.89
N ASN A 395 17.29 2.19 39.36
CA ASN A 395 16.14 2.65 40.14
C ASN A 395 15.53 1.49 40.97
N VAL A 396 15.35 0.32 40.34
CA VAL A 396 14.84 -0.87 41.07
C VAL A 396 15.80 -1.30 42.18
N LEU A 397 17.10 -1.36 41.90
CA LEU A 397 18.11 -1.75 42.90
C LEU A 397 18.17 -0.74 44.04
N PHE A 398 18.05 0.54 43.74
CA PHE A 398 17.98 1.61 44.77
C PHE A 398 16.76 1.42 45.68
N ASN A 399 15.57 1.19 45.08
CA ASN A 399 14.33 0.95 45.83
C ASN A 399 14.40 -0.33 46.68
N LYS A 400 15.20 -1.32 46.29
CA LYS A 400 15.49 -2.52 47.05
C LYS A 400 16.56 -2.30 48.13
N GLY A 401 17.08 -1.09 48.30
CA GLY A 401 18.16 -0.77 49.23
C GLY A 401 19.54 -1.26 48.83
N LYS A 402 19.71 -1.76 47.60
CA LYS A 402 20.99 -2.26 47.07
C LYS A 402 21.80 -1.12 46.45
N TYR A 403 22.27 -0.18 47.26
CA TYR A 403 22.82 1.09 46.79
C TYR A 403 24.12 0.96 45.99
N GLY A 404 25.05 0.06 46.35
CA GLY A 404 26.25 -0.20 45.57
C GLY A 404 25.95 -0.71 44.16
N PRO A 405 25.21 -1.82 44.00
CA PRO A 405 24.75 -2.30 42.71
C PRO A 405 23.91 -1.28 41.92
N ALA A 406 23.14 -0.42 42.59
CA ALA A 406 22.41 0.68 41.96
C ALA A 406 23.40 1.70 41.33
N ALA A 407 24.41 2.14 42.09
CA ALA A 407 25.42 3.05 41.58
C ALA A 407 26.20 2.49 40.40
N ASP A 408 26.48 1.18 40.37
CA ASP A 408 27.12 0.52 39.24
C ASP A 408 26.21 0.50 38.01
N SER A 409 24.91 0.25 38.15
CA SER A 409 23.93 0.28 37.04
C SER A 409 23.80 1.68 36.46
N TYR A 410 23.75 2.72 37.27
CA TYR A 410 23.74 4.11 36.83
C TYR A 410 25.07 4.49 36.15
N LYS A 411 26.23 4.03 36.66
CA LYS A 411 27.53 4.23 36.01
C LYS A 411 27.54 3.70 34.58
N GLU A 412 26.98 2.52 34.36
CA GLU A 412 26.89 1.96 33.03
C GLU A 412 25.89 2.73 32.13
N ALA A 413 24.76 3.20 32.67
CA ALA A 413 23.86 4.10 31.97
C ALA A 413 24.57 5.40 31.54
N ILE A 414 25.36 6.01 32.41
CA ILE A 414 26.18 7.19 32.14
C ILE A 414 27.27 6.90 31.09
N ARG A 415 27.93 5.74 31.15
CA ARG A 415 28.90 5.33 30.15
C ARG A 415 28.30 5.28 28.75
N LEU A 416 27.05 4.82 28.61
CA LEU A 416 26.29 4.75 27.35
C LEU A 416 25.74 6.11 26.92
N ASN A 417 25.32 6.94 27.87
CA ASN A 417 24.85 8.30 27.63
C ASN A 417 25.46 9.26 28.64
N PRO A 418 26.62 9.87 28.35
CA PRO A 418 27.32 10.78 29.29
C PRO A 418 26.51 12.04 29.65
N ASN A 419 25.51 12.43 28.88
CA ASN A 419 24.66 13.59 29.15
C ASN A 419 23.36 13.21 29.90
N PHE A 420 23.27 12.02 30.50
CA PHE A 420 22.07 11.56 31.20
C PHE A 420 22.01 12.16 32.62
N ALA A 421 21.62 13.43 32.73
CA ALA A 421 21.61 14.20 33.99
C ALA A 421 20.95 13.46 35.16
N ARG A 422 19.79 12.82 34.93
CA ARG A 422 19.07 12.03 35.96
C ARG A 422 19.87 10.81 36.44
N ALA A 423 20.66 10.18 35.55
CA ALA A 423 21.49 9.05 35.91
C ALA A 423 22.64 9.49 36.82
N HIS A 424 23.27 10.63 36.56
CA HIS A 424 24.24 11.26 37.46
C HIS A 424 23.62 11.58 38.82
N TYR A 425 22.44 12.22 38.82
CA TYR A 425 21.75 12.55 40.07
C TYR A 425 21.44 11.29 40.91
N ASN A 426 20.82 10.28 40.31
CA ASN A 426 20.44 9.04 40.98
C ASN A 426 21.68 8.24 41.44
N ARG A 427 22.79 8.29 40.66
CA ARG A 427 24.08 7.73 41.09
C ARG A 427 24.62 8.45 42.32
N GLY A 428 24.57 9.79 42.34
CA GLY A 428 24.93 10.58 43.53
C GLY A 428 24.10 10.19 44.73
N MET A 429 22.79 10.00 44.58
CA MET A 429 21.90 9.50 45.64
C MET A 429 22.31 8.10 46.13
N ALA A 430 22.63 7.20 45.21
CA ALA A 430 23.06 5.84 45.56
C ALA A 430 24.40 5.81 46.28
N LEU A 431 25.39 6.57 45.84
CA LEU A 431 26.69 6.71 46.46
C LEU A 431 26.60 7.34 47.86
N SER A 432 25.77 8.37 48.02
CA SER A 432 25.49 8.97 49.36
C SER A 432 24.92 7.93 50.34
N ARG A 433 23.97 7.11 49.89
CA ARG A 433 23.40 6.01 50.69
C ARG A 433 24.39 4.86 50.93
N ALA A 434 25.37 4.69 50.07
CA ALA A 434 26.47 3.74 50.21
C ALA A 434 27.66 4.30 51.01
N SER A 435 27.53 5.50 51.62
CA SER A 435 28.56 6.19 52.40
C SER A 435 29.80 6.66 51.58
N ASP A 436 29.66 6.83 50.27
CA ASP A 436 30.66 7.46 49.40
C ASP A 436 30.30 8.94 49.17
N ALA A 437 30.64 9.79 50.10
CA ALA A 437 30.29 11.21 50.06
C ALA A 437 31.03 12.00 48.95
N GLU A 438 32.29 11.65 48.66
CA GLU A 438 33.07 12.33 47.61
C GLU A 438 32.56 11.96 46.24
N GLY A 439 32.29 10.67 45.97
CA GLY A 439 31.67 10.23 44.74
C GLY A 439 30.30 10.85 44.53
N ALA A 440 29.47 10.91 45.57
CA ALA A 440 28.15 11.54 45.51
C ALA A 440 28.22 13.01 45.12
N LYS A 441 29.14 13.79 45.74
CA LYS A 441 29.34 15.20 45.46
C LYS A 441 29.70 15.45 44.01
N SER A 442 30.63 14.67 43.47
CA SER A 442 31.05 14.77 42.05
C SER A 442 29.87 14.52 41.09
N GLU A 443 29.08 13.50 41.38
CA GLU A 443 27.93 13.15 40.54
C GLU A 443 26.80 14.20 40.58
N PHE A 444 26.53 14.80 41.77
CA PHE A 444 25.58 15.91 41.88
C PHE A 444 26.05 17.17 41.15
N GLN A 445 27.35 17.47 41.17
CA GLN A 445 27.91 18.59 40.43
C GLN A 445 27.70 18.41 38.91
N GLU A 446 27.94 17.22 38.42
CA GLU A 446 27.75 16.93 36.99
C GLU A 446 26.27 16.90 36.61
N ALA A 447 25.40 16.32 37.46
CA ALA A 447 23.95 16.38 37.25
C ALA A 447 23.44 17.83 37.13
N ASN A 448 23.86 18.71 38.04
CA ASN A 448 23.50 20.14 38.08
C ASN A 448 24.09 20.89 36.86
N ARG A 449 25.29 20.54 36.42
CA ARG A 449 25.89 21.08 35.20
C ARG A 449 25.06 20.77 33.94
N LEU A 450 24.57 19.54 33.86
CA LEU A 450 23.76 19.05 32.73
C LEU A 450 22.30 19.56 32.79
N ASP A 451 21.75 19.60 34.02
CA ASP A 451 20.40 20.09 34.28
C ASP A 451 20.38 20.88 35.61
N PRO A 452 20.40 22.22 35.57
CA PRO A 452 20.42 23.06 36.76
C PRO A 452 19.24 22.88 37.73
N SER A 453 18.17 22.23 37.32
CA SER A 453 17.02 21.93 38.17
C SER A 453 17.30 20.78 39.16
N LEU A 454 18.34 19.96 38.93
CA LEU A 454 18.74 18.84 39.74
C LEU A 454 19.73 19.29 40.85
N VAL A 455 19.19 19.74 41.94
CA VAL A 455 19.98 20.22 43.12
C VAL A 455 20.24 19.06 44.06
N ALA A 456 21.50 18.97 44.56
CA ALA A 456 21.87 17.98 45.60
C ALA A 456 20.95 18.12 46.83
N PRO A 457 20.54 17.00 47.45
CA PRO A 457 19.81 17.07 48.71
C PRO A 457 20.72 17.62 49.81
N ASN A 458 20.15 18.44 50.71
CA ASN A 458 20.85 19.04 51.85
C ASN A 458 21.30 17.98 52.85
#